data_b176c5f9af7ae9b8c7e225df6f0eb842
#
_entry.id   b176c5f9af7ae9b8c7e225df6f0eb842
#
_cell.length_a   1.000
_cell.length_b   1.000
_cell.length_c   1.000
_cell.angle_alpha   90.00
_cell.angle_beta   90.00
_cell.angle_gamma   90.00
#
_symmetry.space_group_name_H-M   'P 1'
#
loop_
_entity.id
_entity.type
_entity.pdbx_description
1 polymer ?
#
loop_
_entity_poly.entity_id
_entity_poly.type
_entity_poly.pdbx_seq_one_letter_code
_entity_poly.pdbx_strand_id
1 'polypeptide(L)'
;LTAADWNGREWQNNEGMLGGAFTLKEGSARIQRIGGRDALVLEPGATLEYRHPLLSSSKEHTVSGLVYRSGKWQSYEAESCLSSGSITLHSSTEPLVITNFRYYNWKQEAAEKAYDAETDIVRLPVADQQKHGLVVSLSADDFVVNDTVPYLENRGVKGYFETRKLPLVVKEVKGKKAFHFEGTQVYTSSFMLPATLQDNAPYTLEAWVLNDSISENECVADFTTSHDELEKIMLVNGTEPRCGVINHYGWYEDAGYKDMKELAGKWQHIYICFDGRMEQVYINGKLVSEKDIQLLVKPSQFITLGRNAEGDWPFTGYLHSLKLWDEYLPLKE
;
A
#
# COMPACT_ATOMS: atom_id res chain seq x y z
N LEU A 1 -13.60 -6.75 1.35
CA LEU A 1 -14.37 -7.75 2.10
C LEU A 1 -15.04 -8.73 1.17
N THR A 2 -14.82 -10.01 1.35
CA THR A 2 -15.47 -11.10 0.62
C THR A 2 -16.29 -11.96 1.59
N ALA A 3 -17.15 -12.84 1.07
CA ALA A 3 -17.96 -13.72 1.91
C ALA A 3 -17.10 -14.59 2.85
N ALA A 4 -15.90 -14.99 2.42
CA ALA A 4 -15.01 -15.82 3.22
C ALA A 4 -14.38 -15.07 4.43
N ASP A 5 -14.54 -13.75 4.54
CA ASP A 5 -14.11 -12.95 5.70
C ASP A 5 -15.12 -12.98 6.86
N TRP A 6 -16.27 -13.65 6.69
CA TRP A 6 -17.30 -13.79 7.71
C TRP A 6 -16.97 -14.92 8.69
N ASN A 7 -16.94 -14.63 9.98
CA ASN A 7 -16.65 -15.61 11.05
C ASN A 7 -17.90 -16.08 11.85
N GLY A 8 -19.09 -15.70 11.41
CA GLY A 8 -20.36 -16.02 12.10
C GLY A 8 -20.91 -14.84 12.91
N ARG A 9 -20.12 -13.83 13.23
CA ARG A 9 -20.52 -12.63 13.97
C ARG A 9 -19.95 -11.35 13.38
N GLU A 10 -18.79 -11.43 12.78
CA GLU A 10 -18.04 -10.29 12.24
C GLU A 10 -17.62 -10.57 10.80
N TRP A 11 -17.69 -9.55 9.97
CA TRP A 11 -17.16 -9.55 8.62
C TRP A 11 -15.80 -8.83 8.64
N GLN A 12 -14.73 -9.63 8.68
CA GLN A 12 -13.37 -9.16 8.92
C GLN A 12 -12.81 -8.38 7.72
N ASN A 13 -12.28 -7.21 7.98
CA ASN A 13 -11.55 -6.44 6.97
C ASN A 13 -10.09 -6.89 6.92
N ASN A 14 -9.86 -8.07 6.33
CA ASN A 14 -8.53 -8.71 6.30
C ASN A 14 -7.59 -8.10 5.27
N GLU A 15 -8.13 -7.43 4.23
CA GLU A 15 -7.38 -6.91 3.10
C GLU A 15 -7.40 -5.37 3.01
N GLY A 16 -8.26 -4.72 3.78
CA GLY A 16 -8.38 -3.26 3.76
C GLY A 16 -7.41 -2.57 4.70
N MET A 17 -6.92 -1.39 4.31
CA MET A 17 -5.97 -0.58 5.07
C MET A 17 -6.41 -0.22 6.48
N LEU A 18 -7.71 -0.03 6.68
CA LEU A 18 -8.24 0.36 7.99
C LEU A 18 -8.33 -0.79 8.98
N GLY A 19 -8.19 -2.04 8.52
CA GLY A 19 -8.38 -3.22 9.38
C GLY A 19 -9.78 -3.30 10.01
N GLY A 20 -9.90 -3.99 11.13
CA GLY A 20 -11.15 -4.10 11.89
C GLY A 20 -12.19 -5.01 11.23
N ALA A 21 -13.44 -4.88 11.63
CA ALA A 21 -14.54 -5.70 11.14
C ALA A 21 -15.89 -4.99 11.16
N PHE A 22 -16.79 -5.36 10.25
CA PHE A 22 -18.20 -5.10 10.42
C PHE A 22 -18.77 -6.04 11.49
N THR A 23 -19.39 -5.49 12.51
CA THR A 23 -20.02 -6.25 13.59
C THR A 23 -21.51 -6.35 13.35
N LEU A 24 -22.07 -7.54 13.49
CA LEU A 24 -23.51 -7.77 13.46
C LEU A 24 -24.13 -7.14 14.72
N LYS A 25 -24.96 -6.12 14.54
CA LYS A 25 -25.68 -5.40 15.60
C LYS A 25 -27.05 -5.98 15.86
N GLU A 26 -27.77 -6.32 14.78
CA GLU A 26 -29.13 -6.82 14.82
C GLU A 26 -29.32 -7.91 13.78
N GLY A 27 -30.28 -8.81 14.01
CA GLY A 27 -30.65 -9.87 13.08
C GLY A 27 -29.64 -10.99 12.94
N SER A 28 -29.58 -11.58 11.77
CA SER A 28 -28.67 -12.69 11.45
C SER A 28 -28.06 -12.56 10.06
N ALA A 29 -26.89 -13.15 9.89
CA ALA A 29 -26.19 -13.21 8.62
C ALA A 29 -25.51 -14.58 8.45
N ARG A 30 -25.36 -15.02 7.20
CA ARG A 30 -24.71 -16.27 6.85
C ARG A 30 -24.00 -16.19 5.51
N ILE A 31 -23.07 -17.11 5.27
CA ILE A 31 -22.49 -17.29 3.95
C ILE A 31 -23.37 -18.25 3.14
N GLN A 32 -23.61 -17.92 1.88
CA GLN A 32 -24.32 -18.77 0.94
C GLN A 32 -23.76 -18.60 -0.48
N ARG A 33 -23.67 -19.69 -1.23
CA ARG A 33 -23.31 -19.63 -2.65
C ARG A 33 -24.54 -19.30 -3.48
N ILE A 34 -24.49 -18.14 -4.16
CA ILE A 34 -25.59 -17.61 -4.96
C ILE A 34 -25.03 -17.08 -6.28
N GLY A 35 -25.66 -17.44 -7.40
CA GLY A 35 -25.25 -16.96 -8.72
C GLY A 35 -23.76 -17.25 -9.06
N GLY A 36 -23.26 -18.41 -8.61
CA GLY A 36 -21.87 -18.82 -8.85
C GLY A 36 -20.83 -18.24 -7.89
N ARG A 37 -21.20 -17.32 -6.98
CA ARG A 37 -20.30 -16.65 -6.02
C ARG A 37 -20.70 -16.95 -4.59
N ASP A 38 -19.72 -17.00 -3.70
CA ASP A 38 -19.97 -17.01 -2.26
C ASP A 38 -20.30 -15.58 -1.80
N ALA A 39 -21.39 -15.44 -1.09
CA ALA A 39 -21.94 -14.15 -0.66
C ALA A 39 -22.27 -14.15 0.83
N LEU A 40 -22.16 -12.99 1.45
CA LEU A 40 -22.75 -12.73 2.75
C LEU A 40 -24.22 -12.37 2.54
N VAL A 41 -25.10 -13.10 3.19
CA VAL A 41 -26.56 -12.90 3.18
C VAL A 41 -26.93 -12.31 4.53
N LEU A 42 -27.37 -11.06 4.54
CA LEU A 42 -28.01 -10.44 5.69
C LEU A 42 -29.50 -10.73 5.59
N GLU A 43 -30.06 -11.40 6.59
CA GLU A 43 -31.49 -11.67 6.65
C GLU A 43 -32.30 -10.39 6.89
N PRO A 44 -33.60 -10.36 6.54
CA PRO A 44 -34.42 -9.19 6.75
C PRO A 44 -34.34 -8.65 8.18
N GLY A 45 -34.11 -7.34 8.31
CA GLY A 45 -33.90 -6.66 9.60
C GLY A 45 -32.48 -6.75 10.14
N ALA A 46 -31.56 -7.45 9.46
CA ALA A 46 -30.17 -7.52 9.92
C ALA A 46 -29.42 -6.22 9.65
N THR A 47 -28.55 -5.86 10.58
CA THR A 47 -27.69 -4.67 10.51
C THR A 47 -26.25 -5.02 10.84
N LEU A 48 -25.34 -4.70 9.93
CA LEU A 48 -23.89 -4.72 10.13
C LEU A 48 -23.37 -3.30 10.23
N GLU A 49 -22.50 -3.04 11.19
CA GLU A 49 -21.84 -1.74 11.39
C GLU A 49 -20.32 -1.90 11.44
N TYR A 50 -19.62 -1.06 10.68
CA TYR A 50 -18.19 -0.86 10.76
C TYR A 50 -17.90 0.54 11.26
N ARG A 51 -17.04 0.69 12.28
CA ARG A 51 -16.65 2.00 12.85
C ARG A 51 -15.17 2.21 12.71
N HIS A 52 -14.81 3.40 12.23
CA HIS A 52 -13.41 3.83 12.18
C HIS A 52 -13.34 5.37 12.16
N PRO A 53 -12.44 5.98 12.94
CA PRO A 53 -12.35 7.45 13.05
C PRO A 53 -11.96 8.14 11.74
N LEU A 54 -11.35 7.43 10.80
CA LEU A 54 -10.95 7.99 9.50
C LEU A 54 -12.07 7.97 8.46
N LEU A 55 -13.21 7.38 8.74
CA LEU A 55 -14.38 7.44 7.86
C LEU A 55 -14.99 8.84 7.91
N SER A 56 -15.17 9.46 6.77
CA SER A 56 -15.75 10.80 6.68
C SER A 56 -16.79 10.88 5.58
N SER A 57 -18.01 11.26 5.93
CA SER A 57 -19.08 11.53 4.97
C SER A 57 -18.95 12.90 4.28
N SER A 58 -18.08 13.79 4.78
CA SER A 58 -17.86 15.11 4.20
C SER A 58 -16.78 15.17 3.13
N LYS A 59 -16.02 14.07 2.95
CA LYS A 59 -14.99 13.94 1.89
C LYS A 59 -15.53 13.12 0.73
N GLU A 60 -14.99 13.37 -0.45
CA GLU A 60 -15.25 12.51 -1.59
C GLU A 60 -14.85 11.07 -1.26
N HIS A 61 -15.74 10.14 -1.50
CA HIS A 61 -15.55 8.72 -1.24
C HIS A 61 -16.38 7.88 -2.21
N THR A 62 -16.07 6.60 -2.29
CA THR A 62 -16.85 5.62 -3.01
C THR A 62 -17.08 4.40 -2.12
N VAL A 63 -18.33 3.94 -2.09
CA VAL A 63 -18.69 2.65 -1.48
C VAL A 63 -19.27 1.79 -2.60
N SER A 64 -18.67 0.64 -2.85
CA SER A 64 -19.08 -0.27 -3.92
C SER A 64 -19.04 -1.73 -3.46
N GLY A 65 -19.63 -2.60 -4.25
CA GLY A 65 -19.68 -4.02 -4.03
C GLY A 65 -20.52 -4.70 -5.11
N LEU A 66 -20.75 -5.99 -4.96
CA LEU A 66 -21.67 -6.73 -5.79
C LEU A 66 -22.86 -7.18 -4.97
N VAL A 67 -24.07 -6.87 -5.42
CA VAL A 67 -25.32 -7.36 -4.83
C VAL A 67 -26.05 -8.26 -5.81
N TYR A 68 -26.66 -9.31 -5.27
CA TYR A 68 -27.51 -10.20 -6.07
C TYR A 68 -28.97 -9.79 -5.96
N ARG A 69 -29.53 -9.32 -7.08
CA ARG A 69 -30.94 -8.90 -7.18
C ARG A 69 -31.53 -9.38 -8.49
N SER A 70 -32.79 -9.80 -8.46
CA SER A 70 -33.54 -10.22 -9.66
C SER A 70 -32.81 -11.28 -10.50
N GLY A 71 -32.14 -12.24 -9.84
CA GLY A 71 -31.47 -13.36 -10.50
C GLY A 71 -30.06 -13.05 -11.07
N LYS A 72 -29.51 -11.89 -10.84
CA LYS A 72 -28.17 -11.50 -11.35
C LYS A 72 -27.38 -10.65 -10.37
N TRP A 73 -26.06 -10.68 -10.53
CA TRP A 73 -25.15 -9.78 -9.84
C TRP A 73 -25.17 -8.39 -10.48
N GLN A 74 -25.15 -7.37 -9.65
CA GLN A 74 -25.18 -5.96 -10.05
C GLN A 74 -24.22 -5.18 -9.15
N SER A 75 -23.64 -4.09 -9.66
CA SER A 75 -22.87 -3.17 -8.84
C SER A 75 -23.74 -2.58 -7.73
N TYR A 76 -23.21 -2.58 -6.53
CA TYR A 76 -23.77 -1.91 -5.37
C TYR A 76 -23.07 -0.58 -5.17
N GLU A 77 -23.84 0.49 -5.26
CA GLU A 77 -23.38 1.84 -4.96
C GLU A 77 -24.27 2.37 -3.84
N ALA A 78 -23.69 2.69 -2.69
CA ALA A 78 -24.45 3.23 -1.59
C ALA A 78 -23.77 4.45 -0.98
N GLU A 79 -24.17 5.62 -1.39
CA GLU A 79 -23.79 6.87 -0.72
C GLU A 79 -24.45 7.00 0.66
N SER A 80 -25.59 6.38 0.86
CA SER A 80 -26.40 6.51 2.09
C SER A 80 -25.97 5.60 3.25
N CYS A 81 -25.03 4.69 3.06
CA CYS A 81 -24.60 3.79 4.14
C CYS A 81 -23.48 4.39 5.01
N LEU A 82 -22.84 5.47 4.53
CA LEU A 82 -21.72 6.12 5.22
C LEU A 82 -22.21 7.30 6.05
N SER A 83 -21.88 7.28 7.34
CA SER A 83 -21.94 8.44 8.22
C SER A 83 -20.54 8.76 8.75
N SER A 84 -20.36 9.93 9.37
CA SER A 84 -19.06 10.26 9.96
C SER A 84 -18.66 9.21 11.01
N GLY A 85 -17.57 8.51 10.77
CA GLY A 85 -17.03 7.47 11.65
C GLY A 85 -17.66 6.09 11.52
N SER A 86 -18.67 5.87 10.63
CA SER A 86 -19.25 4.53 10.47
C SER A 86 -19.81 4.25 9.08
N ILE A 87 -19.78 2.97 8.70
CA ILE A 87 -20.50 2.41 7.54
C ILE A 87 -21.52 1.43 8.08
N THR A 88 -22.78 1.55 7.67
CA THR A 88 -23.88 0.66 8.06
C THR A 88 -24.47 -0.03 6.84
N LEU A 89 -24.51 -1.36 6.89
CA LEU A 89 -25.24 -2.18 5.92
C LEU A 89 -26.48 -2.70 6.59
N HIS A 90 -27.62 -2.40 6.01
CA HIS A 90 -28.93 -2.80 6.55
C HIS A 90 -29.76 -3.54 5.51
N SER A 91 -30.35 -4.65 5.93
CA SER A 91 -31.33 -5.41 5.17
C SER A 91 -32.72 -5.08 5.69
N SER A 92 -33.56 -4.46 4.88
CA SER A 92 -34.92 -4.06 5.30
C SER A 92 -35.94 -5.22 5.29
N THR A 93 -36.73 -5.34 4.24
CA THR A 93 -37.76 -6.36 4.09
C THR A 93 -37.34 -7.58 3.29
N GLU A 94 -36.25 -7.44 2.50
CA GLU A 94 -35.66 -8.53 1.70
C GLU A 94 -34.22 -8.75 2.11
N PRO A 95 -33.69 -9.97 1.96
CA PRO A 95 -32.30 -10.24 2.27
C PRO A 95 -31.34 -9.38 1.43
N LEU A 96 -30.32 -8.80 2.05
CA LEU A 96 -29.21 -8.18 1.35
C LEU A 96 -28.15 -9.25 1.07
N VAL A 97 -27.96 -9.59 -0.20
CA VAL A 97 -26.95 -10.56 -0.65
C VAL A 97 -25.78 -9.79 -1.25
N ILE A 98 -24.64 -9.78 -0.58
CA ILE A 98 -23.51 -8.91 -0.93
C ILE A 98 -22.17 -9.66 -0.90
N THR A 99 -21.29 -9.31 -1.82
CA THR A 99 -19.88 -9.75 -1.82
C THR A 99 -19.00 -8.64 -2.42
N ASN A 100 -17.68 -8.79 -2.31
CA ASN A 100 -16.70 -7.85 -2.85
C ASN A 100 -16.96 -6.40 -2.41
N PHE A 101 -17.31 -6.21 -1.14
CA PHE A 101 -17.58 -4.89 -0.59
C PHE A 101 -16.28 -4.09 -0.46
N ARG A 102 -16.29 -2.85 -0.98
CA ARG A 102 -15.14 -1.94 -1.00
C ARG A 102 -15.53 -0.55 -0.51
N TYR A 103 -14.62 0.08 0.20
CA TYR A 103 -14.68 1.49 0.54
C TYR A 103 -13.40 2.18 0.07
N TYR A 104 -13.56 3.29 -0.63
CA TYR A 104 -12.48 4.15 -1.07
C TYR A 104 -12.68 5.55 -0.49
N ASN A 105 -11.62 6.16 0.02
CA ASN A 105 -11.63 7.53 0.54
C ASN A 105 -11.47 8.59 -0.55
N TRP A 106 -11.81 8.26 -1.78
CA TRP A 106 -11.85 9.16 -2.95
C TRP A 106 -13.03 8.79 -3.83
N LYS A 107 -13.40 9.73 -4.71
CA LYS A 107 -14.43 9.48 -5.73
C LYS A 107 -13.80 8.72 -6.90
N GLN A 108 -14.30 7.52 -7.16
CA GLN A 108 -13.89 6.74 -8.31
C GLN A 108 -14.50 7.28 -9.61
N GLU A 109 -13.70 7.27 -10.66
CA GLU A 109 -14.18 7.51 -12.02
C GLU A 109 -14.94 6.29 -12.57
N ALA A 110 -15.73 6.51 -13.64
CA ALA A 110 -16.57 5.44 -14.21
C ALA A 110 -15.78 4.20 -14.67
N ALA A 111 -14.55 4.40 -15.18
CA ALA A 111 -13.68 3.30 -15.60
C ALA A 111 -13.17 2.47 -14.42
N GLU A 112 -12.83 3.11 -13.30
CA GLU A 112 -12.41 2.42 -12.06
C GLU A 112 -13.57 1.61 -11.47
N LYS A 113 -14.77 2.17 -11.44
CA LYS A 113 -15.99 1.48 -10.98
C LYS A 113 -16.33 0.28 -11.87
N ALA A 114 -16.19 0.41 -13.18
CA ALA A 114 -16.41 -0.69 -14.12
C ALA A 114 -15.40 -1.81 -13.91
N TYR A 115 -14.12 -1.48 -13.73
CA TYR A 115 -13.07 -2.44 -13.43
C TYR A 115 -13.37 -3.20 -12.13
N ASP A 116 -13.73 -2.50 -11.05
CA ASP A 116 -14.08 -3.10 -9.77
C ASP A 116 -15.31 -4.02 -9.85
N ALA A 117 -16.30 -3.68 -10.68
CA ALA A 117 -17.49 -4.50 -10.88
C ALA A 117 -17.16 -5.82 -11.62
N GLU A 118 -16.18 -5.81 -12.51
CA GLU A 118 -15.77 -6.98 -13.29
C GLU A 118 -14.73 -7.85 -12.56
N THR A 119 -13.97 -7.27 -11.64
CA THR A 119 -12.83 -7.91 -10.98
C THR A 119 -13.18 -8.33 -9.56
N ASP A 120 -13.05 -9.61 -9.27
CA ASP A 120 -13.19 -10.10 -7.90
C ASP A 120 -12.03 -9.58 -7.03
N ILE A 121 -12.32 -9.40 -5.74
CA ILE A 121 -11.26 -9.12 -4.76
C ILE A 121 -10.30 -10.32 -4.77
N VAL A 122 -9.08 -10.07 -5.19
CA VAL A 122 -8.04 -11.10 -5.21
C VAL A 122 -7.58 -11.34 -3.80
N ARG A 123 -7.73 -12.57 -3.33
CA ARG A 123 -7.10 -13.01 -2.09
C ARG A 123 -5.70 -13.48 -2.41
N LEU A 124 -4.74 -12.72 -1.95
CA LEU A 124 -3.36 -13.14 -1.98
C LEU A 124 -3.13 -14.23 -0.93
N PRO A 125 -2.35 -15.26 -1.24
CA PRO A 125 -1.97 -16.24 -0.24
C PRO A 125 -1.33 -15.52 0.93
N VAL A 126 -1.66 -15.93 2.16
CA VAL A 126 -0.99 -15.43 3.35
C VAL A 126 0.50 -15.71 3.17
N ALA A 127 1.29 -14.68 2.98
CA ALA A 127 2.74 -14.82 3.03
C ALA A 127 3.07 -15.49 4.36
N ASP A 128 3.90 -16.54 4.29
CA ASP A 128 4.23 -17.31 5.46
C ASP A 128 4.77 -16.37 6.53
N GLN A 129 4.01 -16.15 7.60
CA GLN A 129 4.33 -15.22 8.69
C GLN A 129 5.66 -15.54 9.40
N GLN A 130 6.31 -16.63 9.00
CA GLN A 130 7.60 -17.08 9.53
C GLN A 130 8.83 -16.48 8.82
N LYS A 131 8.67 -15.61 7.83
CA LYS A 131 9.79 -14.81 7.35
C LYS A 131 10.00 -13.63 8.30
N HIS A 132 10.65 -13.90 9.42
CA HIS A 132 11.05 -12.87 10.37
C HIS A 132 11.63 -11.66 9.62
N GLY A 133 11.12 -10.51 9.95
CA GLY A 133 11.70 -9.23 9.57
C GLY A 133 11.29 -8.69 8.21
N LEU A 134 10.89 -9.48 7.23
CA LEU A 134 10.59 -8.98 5.88
C LEU A 134 9.16 -8.40 5.80
N VAL A 135 9.06 -7.08 5.78
CA VAL A 135 7.79 -6.33 5.74
C VAL A 135 7.32 -6.06 4.32
N VAL A 136 8.21 -5.55 3.47
CA VAL A 136 7.95 -5.31 2.05
C VAL A 136 8.90 -6.14 1.20
N SER A 137 8.38 -6.77 0.17
CA SER A 137 9.18 -7.46 -0.84
C SER A 137 8.47 -7.43 -2.19
N LEU A 138 8.99 -6.61 -3.09
CA LEU A 138 8.51 -6.44 -4.45
C LEU A 138 9.63 -6.75 -5.44
N SER A 139 9.31 -7.43 -6.53
CA SER A 139 10.25 -7.67 -7.63
C SER A 139 9.56 -7.65 -8.98
N ALA A 140 10.14 -6.95 -9.94
CA ALA A 140 9.69 -6.96 -11.32
C ALA A 140 9.98 -8.30 -12.03
N ASP A 141 10.83 -9.15 -11.47
CA ASP A 141 11.09 -10.50 -12.00
C ASP A 141 9.87 -11.41 -11.93
N ASP A 142 8.90 -11.08 -11.07
CA ASP A 142 7.66 -11.82 -10.92
C ASP A 142 6.68 -11.64 -12.08
N PHE A 143 6.98 -10.72 -13.01
CA PHE A 143 6.12 -10.32 -14.12
C PHE A 143 6.77 -10.56 -15.48
N VAL A 144 5.96 -10.53 -16.53
CA VAL A 144 6.44 -10.60 -17.90
C VAL A 144 6.69 -9.18 -18.43
N VAL A 145 7.68 -9.01 -19.29
CA VAL A 145 7.96 -7.71 -19.93
C VAL A 145 6.75 -7.27 -20.75
N ASN A 146 6.39 -6.01 -20.63
CA ASN A 146 5.20 -5.35 -21.15
C ASN A 146 3.88 -5.70 -20.46
N ASP A 147 3.89 -6.48 -19.39
CA ASP A 147 2.70 -6.59 -18.54
C ASP A 147 2.30 -5.23 -18.01
N THR A 148 0.99 -5.00 -17.99
CA THR A 148 0.36 -3.90 -17.28
C THR A 148 -0.05 -4.41 -15.92
N VAL A 149 0.48 -3.79 -14.86
CA VAL A 149 0.39 -4.31 -13.49
C VAL A 149 -0.51 -3.41 -12.65
N PRO A 150 -1.80 -3.73 -12.48
CA PRO A 150 -2.71 -2.91 -11.68
C PRO A 150 -2.47 -3.06 -10.18
N TYR A 151 -1.89 -4.15 -9.73
CA TYR A 151 -1.47 -4.37 -8.35
C TYR A 151 -0.19 -5.21 -8.27
N LEU A 152 0.54 -5.04 -7.16
CA LEU A 152 1.79 -5.73 -6.86
C LEU A 152 1.59 -6.57 -5.60
N GLU A 153 1.70 -7.89 -5.73
CA GLU A 153 1.72 -8.77 -4.56
C GLU A 153 2.93 -8.46 -3.68
N ASN A 154 2.69 -8.24 -2.39
CA ASN A 154 3.77 -8.12 -1.42
C ASN A 154 4.18 -9.52 -0.91
N ARG A 155 5.43 -9.91 -1.15
CA ARG A 155 5.99 -11.18 -0.67
C ARG A 155 6.61 -11.09 0.73
N GLY A 156 6.49 -9.93 1.39
CA GLY A 156 6.83 -9.72 2.79
C GLY A 156 5.69 -10.14 3.72
N VAL A 157 5.22 -9.20 4.55
CA VAL A 157 3.98 -9.40 5.31
C VAL A 157 2.78 -9.49 4.36
N LYS A 158 1.67 -10.02 4.85
CA LYS A 158 0.44 -10.14 4.07
C LYS A 158 0.01 -8.82 3.46
N GLY A 159 -0.39 -8.83 2.18
CA GLY A 159 -1.00 -7.70 1.48
C GLY A 159 -0.43 -7.47 0.08
N TYR A 160 -0.83 -6.36 -0.51
CA TYR A 160 -0.47 -5.96 -1.85
C TYR A 160 -0.40 -4.43 -1.96
N PHE A 161 0.12 -3.95 -3.08
CA PHE A 161 0.04 -2.54 -3.48
C PHE A 161 -0.86 -2.43 -4.70
N GLU A 162 -1.78 -1.49 -4.70
CA GLU A 162 -2.68 -1.24 -5.82
C GLU A 162 -2.56 0.20 -6.33
N THR A 163 -2.79 0.38 -7.63
CA THR A 163 -2.80 1.72 -8.21
C THR A 163 -4.15 2.38 -8.03
N ARG A 164 -4.11 3.68 -7.79
CA ARG A 164 -5.28 4.57 -7.78
C ARG A 164 -5.45 5.34 -9.08
N LYS A 165 -4.51 5.19 -10.02
CA LYS A 165 -4.49 5.94 -11.29
C LYS A 165 -4.07 5.03 -12.43
N LEU A 166 -2.92 5.29 -13.02
CA LEU A 166 -2.40 4.52 -14.15
C LEU A 166 -1.57 3.34 -13.64
N PRO A 167 -1.77 2.14 -14.17
CA PRO A 167 -0.97 0.99 -13.81
C PRO A 167 0.47 1.13 -14.33
N LEU A 168 1.39 0.50 -13.62
CA LEU A 168 2.78 0.34 -14.05
C LEU A 168 2.86 -0.59 -15.25
N VAL A 169 3.85 -0.38 -16.09
CA VAL A 169 4.24 -1.29 -17.16
C VAL A 169 5.61 -1.87 -16.83
N VAL A 170 5.75 -3.18 -16.95
CA VAL A 170 7.05 -3.84 -16.78
C VAL A 170 7.88 -3.62 -18.04
N LYS A 171 9.09 -3.09 -17.88
CA LYS A 171 10.06 -2.88 -18.98
C LYS A 171 11.31 -3.69 -18.72
N GLU A 172 12.04 -4.01 -19.78
CA GLU A 172 13.42 -4.49 -19.69
C GLU A 172 14.37 -3.32 -19.95
N VAL A 173 15.20 -3.00 -18.95
CA VAL A 173 16.10 -1.85 -19.00
C VAL A 173 17.48 -2.29 -18.51
N LYS A 174 18.48 -2.16 -19.39
CA LYS A 174 19.88 -2.50 -19.08
C LYS A 174 20.05 -3.84 -18.38
N GLY A 175 19.35 -4.87 -18.91
CA GLY A 175 19.45 -6.25 -18.47
C GLY A 175 18.65 -6.61 -17.21
N LYS A 176 17.76 -5.73 -16.74
CA LYS A 176 16.84 -6.01 -15.62
C LYS A 176 15.41 -5.70 -16.04
N LYS A 177 14.47 -6.52 -15.59
CA LYS A 177 13.05 -6.16 -15.60
C LYS A 177 12.80 -5.07 -14.53
N ALA A 178 11.92 -4.14 -14.80
CA ALA A 178 11.60 -3.08 -13.86
C ALA A 178 10.19 -2.55 -14.06
N PHE A 179 9.59 -2.08 -13.00
CA PHE A 179 8.38 -1.28 -13.01
C PHE A 179 8.73 0.14 -13.49
N HIS A 180 8.08 0.60 -14.55
CA HIS A 180 8.33 1.91 -15.13
C HIS A 180 7.38 2.95 -14.56
N PHE A 181 7.96 3.97 -13.90
CA PHE A 181 7.27 5.14 -13.38
C PHE A 181 7.52 6.34 -14.28
N GLU A 182 6.46 7.04 -14.67
CA GLU A 182 6.48 8.23 -15.52
C GLU A 182 6.03 9.49 -14.72
N GLY A 183 6.09 9.43 -13.39
CA GLY A 183 5.66 10.51 -12.50
C GLY A 183 4.15 10.57 -12.23
N THR A 184 3.35 9.71 -12.86
CA THR A 184 1.89 9.67 -12.71
C THR A 184 1.38 8.43 -11.98
N GLN A 185 2.16 7.36 -11.97
CA GLN A 185 1.82 6.10 -11.30
C GLN A 185 1.96 6.26 -9.79
N VAL A 186 0.94 5.83 -9.07
CA VAL A 186 0.91 5.84 -7.61
C VAL A 186 0.30 4.54 -7.11
N TYR A 187 1.00 3.87 -6.25
CA TYR A 187 0.53 2.65 -5.60
C TYR A 187 0.42 2.85 -4.11
N THR A 188 -0.58 2.25 -3.51
CA THR A 188 -0.79 2.31 -2.07
C THR A 188 -0.92 0.89 -1.53
N SER A 189 -0.29 0.62 -0.40
CA SER A 189 -0.40 -0.70 0.22
C SER A 189 -1.80 -0.96 0.79
N SER A 190 -2.20 -2.22 0.79
CA SER A 190 -3.39 -2.72 1.47
C SER A 190 -3.15 -3.02 2.96
N PHE A 191 -1.98 -2.67 3.47
CA PHE A 191 -1.55 -2.92 4.85
C PHE A 191 -0.84 -1.68 5.42
N MET A 192 -0.84 -1.60 6.73
CA MET A 192 -0.17 -0.53 7.48
C MET A 192 1.29 -0.92 7.78
N LEU A 193 2.13 0.08 8.03
CA LEU A 193 3.45 -0.15 8.58
C LEU A 193 3.32 -0.85 9.95
N PRO A 194 3.97 -2.00 10.18
CA PRO A 194 3.84 -2.72 11.44
C PRO A 194 4.43 -1.93 12.62
N ALA A 195 3.91 -2.20 13.81
CA ALA A 195 4.38 -1.55 15.04
C ALA A 195 5.87 -1.80 15.32
N THR A 196 6.44 -2.86 14.80
CA THR A 196 7.87 -3.17 14.90
C THR A 196 8.78 -2.20 14.17
N LEU A 197 8.23 -1.34 13.31
CA LEU A 197 8.95 -0.26 12.59
C LEU A 197 8.63 1.14 13.12
N GLN A 198 7.94 1.25 14.26
CA GLN A 198 7.59 2.54 14.86
C GLN A 198 8.64 3.02 15.85
N ASP A 199 8.53 4.30 16.21
CA ASP A 199 9.48 5.01 17.08
C ASP A 199 10.91 4.94 16.53
N ASN A 200 11.86 4.51 17.33
CA ASN A 200 13.28 4.39 16.99
C ASN A 200 13.68 2.94 16.67
N ALA A 201 12.79 2.18 16.06
CA ALA A 201 13.02 0.77 15.77
C ALA A 201 14.07 0.56 14.68
N PRO A 202 14.88 -0.50 14.78
CA PRO A 202 15.83 -0.85 13.73
C PRO A 202 15.11 -1.27 12.45
N TYR A 203 15.75 -1.00 11.31
CA TYR A 203 15.25 -1.44 10.01
C TYR A 203 16.36 -1.65 8.99
N THR A 204 16.02 -2.36 7.92
CA THR A 204 16.86 -2.46 6.72
C THR A 204 16.00 -2.25 5.48
N LEU A 205 16.50 -1.46 4.54
CA LEU A 205 15.87 -1.18 3.27
C LEU A 205 16.83 -1.50 2.12
N GLU A 206 16.34 -2.24 1.12
CA GLU A 206 17.09 -2.56 -0.09
C GLU A 206 16.26 -2.21 -1.33
N ALA A 207 16.86 -1.52 -2.29
CA ALA A 207 16.21 -1.23 -3.56
C ALA A 207 17.18 -1.25 -4.73
N TRP A 208 16.66 -1.63 -5.92
CA TRP A 208 17.34 -1.43 -7.19
C TRP A 208 16.57 -0.42 -8.02
N VAL A 209 17.17 0.74 -8.26
CA VAL A 209 16.54 1.90 -8.89
C VAL A 209 17.39 2.39 -10.05
N LEU A 210 16.75 2.88 -11.12
CA LEU A 210 17.39 3.57 -12.23
C LEU A 210 16.52 4.74 -12.68
N ASN A 211 17.08 5.93 -12.77
CA ASN A 211 16.47 7.09 -13.42
C ASN A 211 17.33 7.48 -14.62
N ASP A 212 16.72 7.82 -15.74
CA ASP A 212 17.45 8.36 -16.91
C ASP A 212 17.97 9.77 -16.63
N SER A 213 17.22 10.53 -15.84
CA SER A 213 17.64 11.81 -15.24
C SER A 213 17.16 11.84 -13.79
N ILE A 214 17.94 12.43 -12.91
CA ILE A 214 17.57 12.59 -11.50
C ILE A 214 17.21 14.04 -11.27
N SER A 215 15.96 14.28 -10.89
CA SER A 215 15.47 15.63 -10.58
C SER A 215 15.67 15.98 -9.09
N GLU A 216 15.17 17.14 -8.68
CA GLU A 216 15.44 17.68 -7.36
C GLU A 216 14.87 16.80 -6.23
N ASN A 217 13.63 16.36 -6.39
CA ASN A 217 12.92 15.55 -5.41
C ASN A 217 12.12 14.43 -6.11
N GLU A 218 12.51 13.21 -5.91
CA GLU A 218 11.81 12.04 -6.44
C GLU A 218 11.65 10.99 -5.35
N CYS A 219 10.41 10.66 -4.98
CA CYS A 219 10.12 9.66 -3.96
C CYS A 219 9.79 8.32 -4.61
N VAL A 220 10.63 7.33 -4.37
CA VAL A 220 10.44 5.95 -4.82
C VAL A 220 9.39 5.25 -3.96
N ALA A 221 9.52 5.37 -2.64
CA ALA A 221 8.61 4.79 -1.66
C ALA A 221 8.56 5.63 -0.39
N ASP A 222 7.34 5.87 0.11
CA ASP A 222 7.10 6.51 1.40
C ASP A 222 6.39 5.51 2.32
N PHE A 223 7.08 5.13 3.39
CA PHE A 223 6.61 4.09 4.31
C PHE A 223 5.74 4.64 5.44
N THR A 224 5.62 5.98 5.53
CA THR A 224 4.84 6.64 6.58
C THR A 224 3.99 7.76 6.02
N THR A 225 2.99 8.17 6.78
CA THR A 225 2.08 9.27 6.41
C THR A 225 2.27 10.51 7.29
N SER A 226 3.29 10.54 8.14
CA SER A 226 3.61 11.70 8.97
C SER A 226 4.27 12.82 8.16
N HIS A 227 4.10 14.06 8.62
CA HIS A 227 4.73 15.25 8.06
C HIS A 227 5.74 15.90 9.01
N ASP A 228 5.86 15.34 10.22
CA ASP A 228 6.72 15.92 11.23
C ASP A 228 8.16 15.39 11.12
N GLU A 229 9.08 16.15 11.66
CA GLU A 229 10.52 15.88 11.66
C GLU A 229 10.82 14.55 12.36
N LEU A 230 11.67 13.74 11.73
CA LEU A 230 12.13 12.41 12.20
C LEU A 230 11.03 11.33 12.31
N GLU A 231 9.81 11.62 11.91
CA GLU A 231 8.67 10.70 11.97
C GLU A 231 8.48 9.85 10.71
N LYS A 232 9.38 9.98 9.74
CA LYS A 232 9.24 9.43 8.39
C LYS A 232 10.38 8.47 8.02
N ILE A 233 10.06 7.44 7.26
CA ILE A 233 10.99 6.64 6.48
C ILE A 233 10.58 6.79 5.02
N MET A 234 11.41 7.42 4.21
CA MET A 234 11.10 7.65 2.80
C MET A 234 12.34 7.41 1.93
N LEU A 235 12.24 6.43 1.02
CA LEU A 235 13.25 6.20 0.01
C LEU A 235 13.09 7.23 -1.10
N VAL A 236 14.09 8.05 -1.28
CA VAL A 236 14.12 9.08 -2.32
C VAL A 236 15.28 8.88 -3.28
N ASN A 237 15.18 9.47 -4.45
CA ASN A 237 16.26 9.52 -5.43
C ASN A 237 16.27 10.92 -6.04
N GLY A 238 16.89 11.85 -5.35
CA GLY A 238 16.88 13.27 -5.69
C GLY A 238 18.25 13.90 -5.65
N THR A 239 18.37 15.08 -6.25
CA THR A 239 19.62 15.86 -6.27
C THR A 239 19.67 16.91 -5.18
N GLU A 240 18.60 17.11 -4.45
CA GLU A 240 18.56 18.03 -3.32
C GLU A 240 19.52 17.52 -2.23
N PRO A 241 20.49 18.32 -1.79
CA PRO A 241 21.48 17.87 -0.82
C PRO A 241 20.93 17.39 0.53
N ARG A 242 19.70 17.78 0.84
CA ARG A 242 19.02 17.41 2.07
C ARG A 242 18.12 16.19 1.93
N CYS A 243 17.80 15.79 0.70
CA CYS A 243 16.90 14.65 0.45
C CYS A 243 17.66 13.37 0.12
N GLY A 244 18.78 13.45 -0.57
CA GLY A 244 19.68 12.33 -0.89
C GLY A 244 18.99 11.04 -1.29
N VAL A 245 19.19 10.00 -0.49
CA VAL A 245 18.69 8.64 -0.73
C VAL A 245 17.63 8.23 0.30
N ILE A 246 17.76 8.72 1.53
CA ILE A 246 16.79 8.50 2.60
C ILE A 246 16.38 9.85 3.19
N ASN A 247 15.10 10.01 3.45
CA ASN A 247 14.55 11.24 3.99
C ASN A 247 13.63 10.95 5.17
N HIS A 248 13.87 11.69 6.28
CA HIS A 248 13.10 11.59 7.52
C HIS A 248 12.37 12.90 7.85
N TYR A 249 12.36 13.88 6.92
CA TYR A 249 11.97 15.26 7.15
C TYR A 249 12.83 15.99 8.20
N GLY A 250 13.98 15.46 8.51
CA GLY A 250 14.90 16.02 9.48
C GLY A 250 15.98 16.89 8.84
N TRP A 251 15.68 17.90 8.11
CA TRP A 251 16.52 18.89 7.42
C TRP A 251 18.04 18.67 7.40
N TYR A 252 18.65 18.30 8.55
CA TYR A 252 20.06 18.02 8.75
C TYR A 252 20.34 16.53 9.00
N GLU A 253 19.28 15.76 9.25
CA GLU A 253 19.33 14.35 9.61
C GLU A 253 19.12 13.44 8.40
N ASP A 254 18.68 14.02 7.27
CA ASP A 254 18.52 13.25 6.04
C ASP A 254 19.86 12.80 5.49
N ALA A 255 19.97 11.53 5.13
CA ALA A 255 21.16 10.94 4.59
C ALA A 255 21.21 11.08 3.08
N GLY A 256 22.04 11.99 2.61
CA GLY A 256 22.20 12.30 1.20
C GLY A 256 23.50 11.76 0.60
N TYR A 257 23.46 11.48 -0.70
CA TYR A 257 24.63 11.32 -1.54
C TYR A 257 24.73 12.55 -2.46
N LYS A 258 25.77 13.33 -2.30
CA LYS A 258 25.90 14.66 -2.95
C LYS A 258 25.94 14.62 -4.48
N ASP A 259 26.40 13.50 -5.03
CA ASP A 259 26.67 13.37 -6.47
C ASP A 259 25.64 12.45 -7.17
N MET A 260 24.38 12.49 -6.73
CA MET A 260 23.32 11.66 -7.30
C MET A 260 23.18 11.81 -8.82
N LYS A 261 23.44 13.01 -9.38
CA LYS A 261 23.40 13.23 -10.83
C LYS A 261 24.37 12.34 -11.62
N GLU A 262 25.50 11.99 -11.04
CA GLU A 262 26.48 11.09 -11.69
C GLU A 262 25.96 9.66 -11.84
N LEU A 263 24.90 9.31 -11.10
CA LEU A 263 24.27 8.00 -11.11
C LEU A 263 23.10 7.93 -12.13
N ALA A 264 22.72 9.05 -12.74
CA ALA A 264 21.68 9.07 -13.76
C ALA A 264 22.00 8.11 -14.92
N GLY A 265 20.99 7.41 -15.37
CA GLY A 265 21.10 6.39 -16.40
C GLY A 265 21.84 5.11 -15.98
N LYS A 266 22.14 4.91 -14.72
CA LYS A 266 22.81 3.71 -14.19
C LYS A 266 21.93 3.03 -13.16
N TRP A 267 21.98 1.70 -13.09
CA TRP A 267 21.39 0.97 -11.97
C TRP A 267 22.10 1.31 -10.68
N GLN A 268 21.31 1.57 -9.66
CA GLN A 268 21.75 1.82 -8.31
C GLN A 268 21.20 0.73 -7.40
N HIS A 269 22.09 0.01 -6.72
CA HIS A 269 21.75 -0.82 -5.59
C HIS A 269 21.84 0.04 -4.35
N ILE A 270 20.71 0.38 -3.77
CA ILE A 270 20.60 1.16 -2.55
C ILE A 270 20.37 0.18 -1.40
N TYR A 271 21.20 0.28 -0.38
CA TYR A 271 21.09 -0.51 0.84
C TYR A 271 21.22 0.41 2.04
N ILE A 272 20.23 0.42 2.92
CA ILE A 272 20.18 1.27 4.10
C ILE A 272 19.94 0.37 5.30
N CYS A 273 20.72 0.50 6.35
CA CYS A 273 20.49 -0.21 7.60
C CYS A 273 20.61 0.73 8.80
N PHE A 274 19.68 0.60 9.72
CA PHE A 274 19.57 1.40 10.95
C PHE A 274 19.46 0.44 12.14
N ASP A 275 20.31 0.61 13.14
CA ASP A 275 20.37 -0.26 14.33
C ASP A 275 19.58 0.29 15.53
N GLY A 276 18.85 1.40 15.36
CA GLY A 276 18.20 2.16 16.43
C GLY A 276 19.02 3.36 16.90
N ARG A 277 20.22 3.55 16.34
CA ARG A 277 21.10 4.68 16.62
C ARG A 277 21.88 5.14 15.41
N MET A 278 22.55 4.21 14.73
CA MET A 278 23.40 4.50 13.59
C MET A 278 22.70 4.10 12.29
N GLU A 279 22.50 5.05 11.41
CA GLU A 279 22.02 4.80 10.06
C GLU A 279 23.20 4.80 9.07
N GLN A 280 23.29 3.74 8.30
CA GLN A 280 24.30 3.57 7.26
C GLN A 280 23.64 3.42 5.90
N VAL A 281 24.10 4.21 4.93
CA VAL A 281 23.63 4.20 3.54
C VAL A 281 24.74 3.72 2.61
N TYR A 282 24.44 2.69 1.83
CA TYR A 282 25.35 2.14 0.83
C TYR A 282 24.74 2.30 -0.56
N ILE A 283 25.54 2.73 -1.53
CA ILE A 283 25.19 2.74 -2.96
C ILE A 283 26.19 1.87 -3.71
N ASN A 284 25.69 0.86 -4.42
CA ASN A 284 26.51 -0.10 -5.15
C ASN A 284 27.59 -0.76 -4.27
N GLY A 285 27.24 -1.10 -3.04
CA GLY A 285 28.13 -1.72 -2.05
C GLY A 285 29.11 -0.76 -1.35
N LYS A 286 29.13 0.52 -1.71
CA LYS A 286 30.01 1.52 -1.08
C LYS A 286 29.24 2.31 -0.02
N LEU A 287 29.77 2.39 1.20
CA LEU A 287 29.25 3.28 2.25
C LEU A 287 29.40 4.75 1.80
N VAL A 288 28.29 5.47 1.71
CA VAL A 288 28.22 6.86 1.26
C VAL A 288 27.77 7.82 2.35
N SER A 289 27.06 7.32 3.35
CA SER A 289 26.66 8.10 4.52
C SER A 289 26.58 7.22 5.76
N GLU A 290 26.97 7.78 6.90
CA GLU A 290 26.78 7.20 8.23
C GLU A 290 26.37 8.32 9.17
N LYS A 291 25.29 8.13 9.92
CA LYS A 291 24.75 9.14 10.82
C LYS A 291 24.25 8.54 12.13
N ASP A 292 24.58 9.19 13.24
CA ASP A 292 23.91 9.00 14.54
C ASP A 292 22.59 9.77 14.50
N ILE A 293 21.46 9.05 14.53
CA ILE A 293 20.14 9.64 14.38
C ILE A 293 19.15 8.95 15.33
N GLN A 294 18.19 9.70 15.84
CA GLN A 294 17.07 9.17 16.60
C GLN A 294 15.77 9.42 15.85
N LEU A 295 15.12 8.35 15.43
CA LEU A 295 13.84 8.42 14.74
C LEU A 295 12.67 8.40 15.72
N LEU A 296 11.52 8.92 15.27
CA LEU A 296 10.25 8.96 16.00
C LEU A 296 9.11 8.47 15.09
N VAL A 297 9.39 7.42 14.31
CA VAL A 297 8.49 6.91 13.26
C VAL A 297 7.09 6.67 13.79
N LYS A 298 6.10 7.33 13.20
CA LYS A 298 4.69 7.24 13.62
C LYS A 298 3.95 6.10 12.91
N PRO A 299 2.86 5.61 13.52
CA PRO A 299 1.95 4.71 12.85
C PRO A 299 1.52 5.24 11.48
N SER A 300 1.71 4.44 10.45
CA SER A 300 1.31 4.78 9.08
C SER A 300 0.04 4.03 8.71
N GLN A 301 -0.84 4.69 7.97
CA GLN A 301 -2.07 4.07 7.47
C GLN A 301 -1.82 3.21 6.24
N PHE A 302 -0.80 3.55 5.46
CA PHE A 302 -0.41 2.88 4.22
C PHE A 302 1.01 3.27 3.82
N ILE A 303 1.57 2.50 2.90
CA ILE A 303 2.84 2.78 2.23
C ILE A 303 2.51 3.24 0.80
N THR A 304 3.19 4.27 0.32
CA THR A 304 3.01 4.79 -1.05
C THR A 304 4.23 4.48 -1.90
N LEU A 305 4.03 4.12 -3.17
CA LEU A 305 5.09 3.98 -4.17
C LEU A 305 4.88 5.01 -5.29
N GLY A 306 5.97 5.57 -5.81
CA GLY A 306 5.96 6.49 -6.94
C GLY A 306 5.75 7.95 -6.59
N ARG A 307 5.50 8.28 -5.33
CA ARG A 307 5.51 9.62 -4.73
C ARG A 307 5.40 9.54 -3.21
N ASN A 308 5.54 10.68 -2.53
CA ASN A 308 5.29 10.75 -1.11
C ASN A 308 3.78 10.66 -0.76
N ALA A 309 3.46 10.47 0.50
CA ALA A 309 2.07 10.30 0.95
C ALA A 309 1.22 11.57 0.75
N GLU A 310 1.84 12.73 0.68
CA GLU A 310 1.20 14.03 0.41
C GLU A 310 0.79 14.20 -1.05
N GLY A 311 1.34 13.39 -1.95
CA GLY A 311 1.06 13.47 -3.37
C GLY A 311 2.09 14.29 -4.16
N ASP A 312 3.18 14.69 -3.52
CA ASP A 312 4.31 15.40 -4.12
C ASP A 312 5.45 14.45 -4.49
N TRP A 313 6.54 14.98 -5.03
CA TRP A 313 7.80 14.31 -5.36
C TRP A 313 7.60 13.09 -6.27
N PRO A 314 6.97 13.27 -7.44
CA PRO A 314 6.71 12.15 -8.35
C PRO A 314 8.01 11.48 -8.80
N PHE A 315 8.04 10.16 -8.73
CA PHE A 315 9.16 9.36 -9.19
C PHE A 315 9.08 9.13 -10.70
N THR A 316 10.18 9.40 -11.39
CA THR A 316 10.36 9.14 -12.82
C THR A 316 11.56 8.22 -13.02
N GLY A 317 11.30 6.96 -13.37
CA GLY A 317 12.39 5.99 -13.51
C GLY A 317 11.90 4.55 -13.43
N TYR A 318 12.78 3.69 -13.01
CA TYR A 318 12.61 2.24 -13.02
C TYR A 318 12.93 1.65 -11.65
N LEU A 319 12.02 0.87 -11.13
CA LEU A 319 12.18 0.11 -9.89
C LEU A 319 12.22 -1.38 -10.22
N HIS A 320 13.37 -2.03 -10.06
CA HIS A 320 13.47 -3.47 -10.25
C HIS A 320 12.99 -4.24 -9.03
N SER A 321 13.42 -3.84 -7.83
CA SER A 321 13.02 -4.48 -6.58
C SER A 321 13.04 -3.51 -5.40
N LEU A 322 12.20 -3.80 -4.40
CA LEU A 322 12.14 -3.07 -3.14
C LEU A 322 11.91 -4.06 -2.00
N LYS A 323 12.72 -3.95 -0.94
CA LYS A 323 12.55 -4.74 0.28
C LYS A 323 12.71 -3.86 1.50
N LEU A 324 11.91 -4.11 2.52
CA LEU A 324 12.00 -3.50 3.85
C LEU A 324 11.90 -4.58 4.90
N TRP A 325 12.84 -4.60 5.84
CA TRP A 325 12.83 -5.47 7.01
C TRP A 325 12.68 -4.63 8.29
N ASP A 326 12.01 -5.18 9.28
CA ASP A 326 11.95 -4.64 10.65
C ASP A 326 13.10 -5.17 11.54
N GLU A 327 14.24 -5.42 10.91
CA GLU A 327 15.48 -5.90 11.53
C GLU A 327 16.69 -5.13 11.00
N TYR A 328 17.70 -4.96 11.86
CA TYR A 328 19.00 -4.50 11.43
C TYR A 328 19.79 -5.64 10.78
N LEU A 329 20.02 -5.53 9.51
CA LEU A 329 20.80 -6.48 8.71
C LEU A 329 22.00 -5.73 8.12
N PRO A 330 23.20 -5.78 8.77
CA PRO A 330 24.37 -5.10 8.22
C PRO A 330 24.76 -5.71 6.87
N LEU A 331 25.17 -4.85 5.94
CA LEU A 331 25.70 -5.30 4.65
C LEU A 331 26.95 -6.15 4.91
N LYS A 332 26.90 -7.41 4.50
CA LYS A 332 28.08 -8.30 4.61
C LYS A 332 29.07 -7.93 3.51
N GLU A 333 30.34 -7.73 3.92
CA GLU A 333 31.45 -7.54 3.01
C GLU A 333 31.68 -8.75 2.09
#